data_b941d7dde0229b4ceef40e82145efeb9
#
_entry.id   b941d7dde0229b4ceef40e82145efeb9
#
_cell.length_a   1.000
_cell.length_b   1.000
_cell.length_c   1.000
_cell.angle_alpha   90.00
_cell.angle_beta   90.00
_cell.angle_gamma   90.00
#
_symmetry.space_group_name_H-M   'P 1'
#
loop_
_entity.id
_entity.type
_entity.pdbx_description
1 polymer ?
#
loop_
_entity_poly.entity_id
_entity_poly.type
_entity_poly.pdbx_seq_one_letter_code
_entity_poly.pdbx_strand_id
1 'polypeptide(L)'
;AVRHIASSRAGSKARVELELQVSGILLQGIPHEVVSSATPGEEYPDSKDGPALYLYYAQKGEAIFDIARRYHARASDLATANHLTIPEGQSAQELTADATCLLIPAAL
;
A
#
# COMPACT_ATOMS: atom_id res chain seq x y z
N ALA A 1 39.62 -16.57 -9.12
CA ALA A 1 40.88 -17.33 -8.94
C ALA A 1 40.98 -18.46 -9.96
N VAL A 2 42.17 -18.67 -10.48
CA VAL A 2 42.43 -19.79 -11.38
C VAL A 2 42.56 -21.05 -10.54
N ARG A 3 41.72 -22.05 -10.77
CA ARG A 3 41.74 -23.32 -10.04
C ARG A 3 42.64 -24.35 -10.68
N HIS A 4 42.70 -24.41 -12.00
CA HIS A 4 43.38 -25.40 -12.75
C HIS A 4 43.82 -24.87 -14.11
N ILE A 5 45.07 -25.14 -14.47
CA ILE A 5 45.58 -24.92 -15.81
C ILE A 5 46.22 -26.20 -16.27
N ALA A 6 45.77 -26.76 -17.37
CA ALA A 6 46.38 -27.90 -18.03
C ALA A 6 46.75 -27.56 -19.47
N SER A 7 47.90 -28.02 -19.90
CA SER A 7 48.33 -27.90 -21.28
C SER A 7 48.74 -29.27 -21.83
N SER A 8 48.40 -29.56 -23.06
CA SER A 8 48.81 -30.76 -23.77
C SER A 8 49.20 -30.42 -25.19
N ARG A 9 50.14 -31.19 -25.71
CA ARG A 9 50.61 -31.05 -27.11
C ARG A 9 49.98 -32.14 -27.97
N ALA A 10 49.34 -31.76 -29.04
CA ALA A 10 48.75 -32.65 -30.00
C ALA A 10 49.27 -32.32 -31.42
N GLY A 11 50.33 -33.02 -31.86
CA GLY A 11 50.99 -32.74 -33.13
C GLY A 11 51.61 -31.34 -33.15
N SER A 12 51.23 -30.51 -34.10
CA SER A 12 51.66 -29.10 -34.22
C SER A 12 50.79 -28.13 -33.42
N LYS A 13 49.76 -28.61 -32.69
CA LYS A 13 48.85 -27.81 -31.91
C LYS A 13 49.02 -28.04 -30.44
N ALA A 14 48.84 -26.99 -29.64
CA ALA A 14 48.76 -27.08 -28.17
C ALA A 14 47.31 -26.92 -27.74
N ARG A 15 46.90 -27.73 -26.76
CA ARG A 15 45.60 -27.62 -26.09
C ARG A 15 45.83 -27.08 -24.69
N VAL A 16 45.17 -26.02 -24.36
CA VAL A 16 45.21 -25.44 -23.02
C VAL A 16 43.82 -25.55 -22.41
N GLU A 17 43.72 -26.15 -21.27
CA GLU A 17 42.51 -26.20 -20.45
C GLU A 17 42.70 -25.26 -19.25
N LEU A 18 41.73 -24.38 -19.07
CA LEU A 18 41.71 -23.43 -18.00
C LEU A 18 40.40 -23.54 -17.25
N GLU A 19 40.50 -23.76 -15.94
CA GLU A 19 39.37 -23.75 -15.04
C GLU A 19 39.44 -22.52 -14.15
N LEU A 20 38.42 -21.66 -14.24
CA LEU A 20 38.28 -20.44 -13.45
C LEU A 20 37.19 -20.61 -12.42
N GLN A 21 37.49 -20.25 -11.18
CA GLN A 21 36.45 -20.09 -10.15
C GLN A 21 36.21 -18.61 -9.93
N VAL A 22 34.96 -18.21 -10.15
CA VAL A 22 34.47 -16.86 -9.86
C VAL A 22 33.51 -16.95 -8.69
N SER A 23 33.78 -16.18 -7.64
CA SER A 23 32.88 -16.06 -6.50
C SER A 23 32.38 -14.62 -6.37
N GLY A 24 31.14 -14.48 -5.99
CA GLY A 24 30.54 -13.18 -5.81
C GLY A 24 29.15 -13.30 -5.18
N ILE A 25 28.54 -12.18 -4.94
CA ILE A 25 27.17 -12.09 -4.46
C ILE A 25 26.29 -11.65 -5.63
N LEU A 26 25.29 -12.48 -5.95
CA LEU A 26 24.27 -12.13 -6.95
C LEU A 26 23.08 -11.53 -6.22
N LEU A 27 22.75 -10.29 -6.56
CA LEU A 27 21.58 -9.59 -6.02
C LEU A 27 20.55 -9.43 -7.12
N GLN A 28 19.31 -9.77 -6.79
CA GLN A 28 18.17 -9.52 -7.66
C GLN A 28 17.33 -8.38 -7.09
N GLY A 29 17.13 -7.35 -7.87
CA GLY A 29 16.23 -6.27 -7.53
C GLY A 29 14.77 -6.70 -7.66
N ILE A 30 13.97 -6.46 -6.61
CA ILE A 30 12.51 -6.66 -6.64
C ILE A 30 11.88 -5.28 -6.65
N PRO A 31 11.16 -4.89 -7.72
CA PRO A 31 10.52 -3.59 -7.76
C PRO A 31 9.35 -3.53 -6.76
N HIS A 32 9.32 -2.47 -5.99
CA HIS A 32 8.22 -2.14 -5.09
C HIS A 32 7.73 -0.73 -5.38
N GLU A 33 6.42 -0.55 -5.29
CA GLU A 33 5.84 0.77 -5.30
C GLU A 33 5.95 1.39 -3.90
N VAL A 34 6.54 2.56 -3.84
CA VAL A 34 6.69 3.31 -2.59
C VAL A 34 6.18 4.73 -2.79
N VAL A 35 5.68 5.32 -1.72
CA VAL A 35 5.31 6.73 -1.74
C VAL A 35 6.59 7.57 -1.77
N SER A 36 6.83 8.27 -2.88
CA SER A 36 8.00 9.14 -3.07
C SER A 36 7.73 10.58 -2.63
N SER A 37 6.48 11.01 -2.70
CA SER A 37 6.07 12.36 -2.28
C SER A 37 4.61 12.35 -1.86
N ALA A 38 4.25 13.26 -0.99
CA ALA A 38 2.87 13.49 -0.60
C ALA A 38 2.61 15.01 -0.62
N THR A 39 1.54 15.41 -1.26
CA THR A 39 1.13 16.81 -1.31
C THR A 39 -0.25 16.93 -0.65
N PRO A 40 -0.46 17.89 0.26
CA PRO A 40 -1.78 18.14 0.80
C PRO A 40 -2.79 18.44 -0.32
N GLY A 41 -3.95 17.81 -0.26
CA GLY A 41 -5.07 18.11 -1.13
C GLY A 41 -5.84 19.34 -0.66
N GLU A 42 -7.05 19.49 -1.21
CA GLU A 42 -7.95 20.54 -0.75
C GLU A 42 -8.33 20.32 0.72
N GLU A 43 -8.27 21.40 1.48
CA GLU A 43 -8.72 21.42 2.86
C GLU A 43 -10.24 21.56 2.89
N TYR A 44 -10.91 20.65 3.58
CA TYR A 44 -12.34 20.77 3.80
C TYR A 44 -12.59 21.82 4.89
N PRO A 45 -13.56 22.73 4.69
CA PRO A 45 -13.84 23.76 5.68
C PRO A 45 -14.25 23.14 7.00
N ASP A 46 -13.58 23.56 8.05
CA ASP A 46 -13.90 23.17 9.42
C ASP A 46 -15.00 24.09 9.94
N SER A 47 -16.16 23.55 10.21
CA SER A 47 -17.27 24.33 10.76
C SER A 47 -17.27 24.19 12.29
N LYS A 48 -16.64 25.13 12.96
CA LYS A 48 -16.59 25.18 14.43
C LYS A 48 -17.99 25.34 15.06
N ASP A 49 -18.94 25.86 14.30
CA ASP A 49 -20.32 26.09 14.72
C ASP A 49 -21.30 25.09 14.05
N GLY A 50 -20.77 23.97 13.55
CA GLY A 50 -21.58 22.94 12.89
C GLY A 50 -22.43 22.14 13.86
N PRO A 51 -23.43 21.40 13.36
CA PRO A 51 -24.24 20.52 14.19
C PRO A 51 -23.38 19.42 14.82
N ALA A 52 -23.79 18.98 16.00
CA ALA A 52 -23.10 17.90 16.71
C ALA A 52 -23.25 16.52 16.06
N LEU A 53 -24.15 16.41 15.09
CA LEU A 53 -24.46 15.16 14.42
C LEU A 53 -24.95 15.47 12.99
N TYR A 54 -24.45 14.71 12.01
CA TYR A 54 -24.94 14.75 10.63
C TYR A 54 -25.63 13.44 10.29
N LEU A 55 -26.70 13.54 9.51
CA LEU A 55 -27.28 12.41 8.81
C LEU A 55 -26.86 12.49 7.34
N TYR A 56 -26.22 11.45 6.86
CA TYR A 56 -25.72 11.38 5.50
C TYR A 56 -26.32 10.19 4.74
N TYR A 57 -26.93 10.47 3.61
CA TYR A 57 -27.45 9.42 2.73
C TYR A 57 -26.35 9.01 1.74
N ALA A 58 -25.66 7.95 2.05
CA ALA A 58 -24.55 7.45 1.23
C ALA A 58 -25.07 6.74 -0.01
N GLN A 59 -24.34 6.90 -1.10
CA GLN A 59 -24.60 6.18 -2.35
C GLN A 59 -23.88 4.83 -2.31
N LYS A 60 -24.41 3.89 -3.09
CA LYS A 60 -23.81 2.56 -3.20
C LYS A 60 -22.37 2.63 -3.70
N GLY A 61 -21.47 1.95 -2.99
CA GLY A 61 -20.05 1.89 -3.34
C GLY A 61 -19.22 3.07 -2.85
N GLU A 62 -19.82 4.03 -2.15
CA GLU A 62 -19.11 5.15 -1.53
C GLU A 62 -18.24 4.65 -0.36
N ALA A 63 -16.98 5.02 -0.34
CA ALA A 63 -16.08 4.59 0.73
C ALA A 63 -16.36 5.31 2.04
N ILE A 64 -16.43 4.56 3.13
CA ILE A 64 -16.63 5.12 4.49
C ILE A 64 -15.51 6.09 4.86
N PHE A 65 -14.28 5.81 4.44
CA PHE A 65 -13.14 6.69 4.67
C PHE A 65 -13.30 8.06 4.01
N ASP A 66 -13.80 8.12 2.78
CA ASP A 66 -13.99 9.38 2.06
C ASP A 66 -15.11 10.21 2.71
N ILE A 67 -16.17 9.57 3.16
CA ILE A 67 -17.25 10.23 3.91
C ILE A 67 -16.72 10.78 5.23
N ALA A 68 -16.01 9.96 5.99
CA ALA A 68 -15.43 10.35 7.28
C ALA A 68 -14.47 11.54 7.12
N ARG A 69 -13.59 11.49 6.11
CA ARG A 69 -12.65 12.57 5.83
C ARG A 69 -13.35 13.91 5.52
N ARG A 70 -14.44 13.85 4.76
CA ARG A 70 -15.21 15.03 4.38
C ARG A 70 -15.82 15.74 5.60
N TYR A 71 -16.18 14.99 6.62
CA TYR A 71 -16.78 15.49 7.86
C TYR A 71 -15.82 15.53 9.05
N HIS A 72 -14.53 15.42 8.79
CA HIS A 72 -13.47 15.43 9.82
C HIS A 72 -13.66 14.37 10.93
N ALA A 73 -14.31 13.26 10.60
CA ALA A 73 -14.49 12.12 11.49
C ALA A 73 -13.45 11.02 11.19
N ARG A 74 -13.28 10.12 12.14
CA ARG A 74 -12.49 8.91 11.90
C ARG A 74 -13.37 7.83 11.27
N ALA A 75 -12.84 7.10 10.30
CA ALA A 75 -13.58 6.03 9.64
C ALA A 75 -13.99 4.91 10.62
N SER A 76 -13.16 4.62 11.62
CA SER A 76 -13.50 3.68 12.69
C SER A 76 -14.67 4.14 13.55
N ASP A 77 -14.70 5.42 13.90
CA ASP A 77 -15.78 6.00 14.72
C ASP A 77 -17.09 6.02 13.94
N LEU A 78 -17.01 6.35 12.64
CA LEU A 78 -18.16 6.30 11.74
C LEU A 78 -18.71 4.88 11.61
N ALA A 79 -17.85 3.90 11.44
CA ALA A 79 -18.24 2.49 11.38
C ALA A 79 -18.90 2.03 12.69
N THR A 80 -18.32 2.38 13.83
CA THR A 80 -18.84 2.04 15.16
C THR A 80 -20.20 2.71 15.43
N ALA A 81 -20.34 4.00 15.10
CA ALA A 81 -21.58 4.73 15.29
C ALA A 81 -22.76 4.17 14.47
N ASN A 82 -22.45 3.52 13.36
CA ASN A 82 -23.44 2.95 12.44
C ASN A 82 -23.55 1.40 12.56
N HIS A 83 -22.94 0.81 13.56
CA HIS A 83 -22.93 -0.64 13.78
C HIS A 83 -22.40 -1.44 12.59
N LEU A 84 -21.47 -0.85 11.82
CA LEU A 84 -20.84 -1.50 10.69
C LEU A 84 -19.71 -2.40 11.18
N THR A 85 -19.76 -3.65 10.78
CA THR A 85 -18.69 -4.61 11.07
C THR A 85 -17.61 -4.52 10.01
N ILE A 86 -16.38 -4.36 10.43
CA ILE A 86 -15.23 -4.40 9.54
C ILE A 86 -14.88 -5.87 9.29
N PRO A 87 -14.97 -6.36 8.03
CA PRO A 87 -14.65 -7.75 7.73
C PRO A 87 -13.19 -8.07 8.07
N GLU A 88 -12.94 -9.31 8.42
CA GLU A 88 -11.60 -9.81 8.72
C GLU A 88 -10.69 -9.63 7.49
N GLY A 89 -9.53 -9.03 7.69
CA GLY A 89 -8.58 -8.71 6.61
C GLY A 89 -8.85 -7.41 5.86
N GLN A 90 -9.91 -6.68 6.18
CA GLN A 90 -10.16 -5.33 5.65
C GLN A 90 -9.93 -4.27 6.74
N SER A 91 -9.60 -3.08 6.30
CA SER A 91 -9.56 -1.91 7.18
C SER A 91 -10.87 -1.11 7.09
N ALA A 92 -11.11 -0.24 8.08
CA ALA A 92 -12.24 0.69 8.01
C ALA A 92 -12.19 1.61 6.78
N GLN A 93 -11.01 1.77 6.19
CA GLN A 93 -10.79 2.57 4.98
C GLN A 93 -11.35 1.91 3.71
N GLU A 94 -11.45 0.59 3.70
CA GLU A 94 -11.93 -0.21 2.57
C GLU A 94 -13.43 -0.47 2.61
N LEU A 95 -14.08 -0.17 3.73
CA LEU A 95 -15.49 -0.39 3.92
C LEU A 95 -16.31 0.57 3.03
N THR A 96 -17.33 0.03 2.37
CA THR A 96 -18.27 0.81 1.54
C THR A 96 -19.62 1.00 2.22
N ALA A 97 -20.29 2.08 1.88
CA ALA A 97 -21.53 2.50 2.54
C ALA A 97 -22.78 1.76 2.07
N ASP A 98 -22.77 1.16 0.89
CA ASP A 98 -23.88 0.39 0.30
C ASP A 98 -25.27 1.06 0.34
N ALA A 99 -25.32 2.34 -0.01
CA ALA A 99 -26.56 3.11 -0.11
C ALA A 99 -27.38 3.17 1.19
N THR A 100 -26.71 3.41 2.31
CA THR A 100 -27.36 3.52 3.63
C THR A 100 -27.37 4.95 4.17
N CYS A 101 -28.30 5.22 5.09
CA CYS A 101 -28.27 6.43 5.89
C CYS A 101 -27.26 6.25 7.03
N LEU A 102 -26.30 7.14 7.12
CA LEU A 102 -25.23 7.10 8.11
C LEU A 102 -25.36 8.24 9.11
N LEU A 103 -25.13 7.91 10.37
CA LEU A 103 -24.87 8.87 11.43
C LEU A 103 -23.40 9.24 11.43
N ILE A 104 -23.11 10.52 11.27
CA ILE A 104 -21.73 11.02 11.32
C ILE A 104 -21.56 11.78 12.62
N PRO A 105 -20.78 11.25 13.58
CA PRO A 105 -20.50 11.96 14.82
C PRO A 105 -19.66 13.20 14.53
N ALA A 106 -19.90 14.27 15.27
CA ALA A 106 -19.07 15.45 15.18
C ALA A 106 -17.62 15.09 15.55
N ALA A 107 -16.68 15.70 14.87
CA ALA A 107 -15.27 15.61 15.26
C ALA A 107 -15.09 16.28 16.63
N LEU A 108 -14.50 15.56 17.53
CA LEU A 108 -14.09 16.06 18.83
C LEU A 108 -12.73 16.74 18.77
#